data_2c08ffc262d149decbf45b3bca3d7c8e
#
_entry.id   2c08ffc262d149decbf45b3bca3d7c8e
#
_cell.length_a   1.000
_cell.length_b   1.000
_cell.length_c   1.000
_cell.angle_alpha   90.00
_cell.angle_beta   90.00
_cell.angle_gamma   90.00
#
_symmetry.space_group_name_H-M   'P 1'
#
loop_
_entity.id
_entity.type
_entity.pdbx_description
1 polymer ?
#
loop_
_entity_poly.entity_id
_entity_poly.type
_entity_poly.pdbx_seq_one_letter_code
_entity_poly.pdbx_strand_id
1 'polypeptide(L)'
;MNNPEIVMIGLGYIGLPTAALIASNSVYVHGVDINQNVVETINQGKVHIVEPELDYAVANAVKEGYLKASGTPVEASTYIIVVPTPFKAKNEPDISYVEAATRGLLQLFKAGDLYIIESTSPVGTTEKMMSLIYRERPELKDKLHIAYCPERVLPGNVMYELVHNDRVIGGVNEASTQKAIAFYQKYIKGILHPTNARTAEMCKLVENSSRDVQIAFANELSLICDKAGIDVWELITLANKHPRVQILQPGCGVGGHCIAVDPYFIVSDFPMESKIIGAAREINNYKSFWCVEKIENAKLQFEILHKRKPKTAIMGLAFKPNIDDLRESPAKYIAQKILQNAQNEVHFIVEPNIKSHNFFKLTDTQTAIEQADIIVFLVAHDEFKNIQLSDDTIVLDFCGILK
;
A
#
# COMPACT_ATOMS: atom_id res chain seq x y z
N MET A 1 -37.20 -2.36 -10.65
CA MET A 1 -36.04 -2.62 -9.76
C MET A 1 -35.96 -1.42 -8.86
N ASN A 2 -35.82 -1.61 -7.56
CA ASN A 2 -35.59 -0.47 -6.63
C ASN A 2 -34.25 0.17 -6.96
N ASN A 3 -34.14 1.49 -6.81
CA ASN A 3 -32.85 2.16 -6.92
C ASN A 3 -31.89 1.61 -5.85
N PRO A 4 -30.59 1.50 -6.12
CA PRO A 4 -29.62 1.07 -5.11
C PRO A 4 -29.61 2.06 -3.94
N GLU A 5 -29.36 1.55 -2.74
CA GLU A 5 -29.15 2.41 -1.58
C GLU A 5 -27.74 3.05 -1.63
N ILE A 6 -26.78 2.34 -2.22
CA ILE A 6 -25.37 2.71 -2.22
C ILE A 6 -24.78 2.60 -3.61
N VAL A 7 -24.01 3.61 -4.00
CA VAL A 7 -23.10 3.59 -5.14
C VAL A 7 -21.68 3.61 -4.65
N MET A 8 -20.88 2.60 -5.05
CA MET A 8 -19.46 2.47 -4.74
C MET A 8 -18.64 2.77 -5.99
N ILE A 9 -17.85 3.86 -5.98
CA ILE A 9 -17.00 4.27 -7.10
C ILE A 9 -15.56 3.79 -6.91
N GLY A 10 -15.14 2.88 -7.75
CA GLY A 10 -13.88 2.13 -7.64
C GLY A 10 -14.10 0.78 -6.99
N LEU A 11 -13.78 -0.30 -7.73
CA LEU A 11 -13.98 -1.69 -7.29
C LEU A 11 -12.64 -2.43 -7.18
N GLY A 12 -11.59 -1.73 -6.73
CA GLY A 12 -10.28 -2.29 -6.45
C GLY A 12 -10.20 -3.01 -5.10
N TYR A 13 -8.98 -3.11 -4.55
CA TYR A 13 -8.64 -3.86 -3.32
C TYR A 13 -9.42 -3.46 -2.08
N ILE A 14 -10.01 -2.28 -2.03
CA ILE A 14 -10.83 -1.80 -0.91
C ILE A 14 -12.31 -1.73 -1.33
N GLY A 15 -12.60 -1.14 -2.49
CA GLY A 15 -13.99 -0.90 -2.89
C GLY A 15 -14.79 -2.18 -3.13
N LEU A 16 -14.21 -3.20 -3.76
CA LEU A 16 -14.92 -4.47 -3.98
C LEU A 16 -15.21 -5.23 -2.67
N PRO A 17 -14.24 -5.42 -1.74
CA PRO A 17 -14.53 -6.01 -0.43
C PRO A 17 -15.58 -5.23 0.37
N THR A 18 -15.48 -3.88 0.40
CA THR A 18 -16.47 -3.03 1.10
C THR A 18 -17.85 -3.18 0.48
N ALA A 19 -17.96 -3.18 -0.86
CA ALA A 19 -19.21 -3.38 -1.57
C ALA A 19 -19.81 -4.77 -1.28
N ALA A 20 -19.00 -5.83 -1.28
CA ALA A 20 -19.42 -7.19 -0.98
C ALA A 20 -19.88 -7.34 0.48
N LEU A 21 -19.14 -6.75 1.44
CA LEU A 21 -19.53 -6.73 2.85
C LEU A 21 -20.91 -6.08 3.05
N ILE A 22 -21.14 -4.91 2.44
CA ILE A 22 -22.42 -4.20 2.56
C ILE A 22 -23.54 -5.02 1.90
N ALA A 23 -23.30 -5.55 0.70
CA ALA A 23 -24.25 -6.36 -0.03
C ALA A 23 -24.64 -7.66 0.72
N SER A 24 -23.69 -8.24 1.46
CA SER A 24 -23.95 -9.43 2.32
C SER A 24 -24.92 -9.14 3.48
N ASN A 25 -25.19 -7.86 3.77
CA ASN A 25 -26.23 -7.45 4.72
C ASN A 25 -27.57 -7.13 4.03
N SER A 26 -27.84 -7.71 2.85
CA SER A 26 -29.07 -7.53 2.08
C SER A 26 -29.35 -6.07 1.67
N VAL A 27 -28.30 -5.28 1.48
CA VAL A 27 -28.36 -3.90 0.99
C VAL A 27 -27.92 -3.87 -0.47
N TYR A 28 -28.72 -3.26 -1.35
CA TYR A 28 -28.36 -3.17 -2.76
C TYR A 28 -27.25 -2.15 -3.01
N VAL A 29 -26.08 -2.66 -3.42
CA VAL A 29 -24.90 -1.88 -3.81
C VAL A 29 -24.72 -1.89 -5.33
N HIS A 30 -24.61 -0.73 -5.92
CA HIS A 30 -24.21 -0.55 -7.31
C HIS A 30 -22.75 -0.14 -7.39
N GLY A 31 -21.88 -1.06 -7.81
CA GLY A 31 -20.46 -0.81 -8.01
C GLY A 31 -20.19 -0.14 -9.35
N VAL A 32 -19.24 0.78 -9.37
CA VAL A 32 -18.83 1.48 -10.59
C VAL A 32 -17.33 1.37 -10.77
N ASP A 33 -16.88 0.89 -11.93
CA ASP A 33 -15.47 0.87 -12.31
C ASP A 33 -15.31 1.23 -13.78
N ILE A 34 -14.24 1.98 -14.09
CA ILE A 34 -13.92 2.37 -15.48
C ILE A 34 -13.37 1.20 -16.29
N ASN A 35 -12.87 0.15 -15.63
CA ASN A 35 -12.35 -1.04 -16.29
C ASN A 35 -13.47 -2.03 -16.58
N GLN A 36 -13.84 -2.15 -17.84
CA GLN A 36 -14.92 -3.02 -18.28
C GLN A 36 -14.71 -4.49 -17.92
N ASN A 37 -13.44 -4.98 -17.90
CA ASN A 37 -13.14 -6.36 -17.50
C ASN A 37 -13.45 -6.59 -16.02
N VAL A 38 -13.20 -5.60 -15.15
CA VAL A 38 -13.57 -5.65 -13.73
C VAL A 38 -15.08 -5.76 -13.58
N VAL A 39 -15.82 -4.90 -14.29
CA VAL A 39 -17.29 -4.88 -14.29
C VAL A 39 -17.86 -6.23 -14.70
N GLU A 40 -17.38 -6.80 -15.81
CA GLU A 40 -17.84 -8.09 -16.33
C GLU A 40 -17.51 -9.25 -15.39
N THR A 41 -16.29 -9.25 -14.81
CA THR A 41 -15.85 -10.26 -13.86
C THR A 41 -16.77 -10.29 -12.62
N ILE A 42 -17.04 -9.11 -12.05
CA ILE A 42 -17.92 -9.00 -10.87
C ILE A 42 -19.36 -9.43 -11.18
N ASN A 43 -19.91 -9.00 -12.32
CA ASN A 43 -21.27 -9.38 -12.73
C ASN A 43 -21.42 -10.89 -13.02
N GLN A 44 -20.33 -11.62 -13.23
CA GLN A 44 -20.28 -13.08 -13.29
C GLN A 44 -20.18 -13.74 -11.90
N GLY A 45 -20.19 -12.98 -10.81
CA GLY A 45 -19.96 -13.48 -9.44
C GLY A 45 -18.53 -13.92 -9.19
N LYS A 46 -17.56 -13.36 -9.93
CA LYS A 46 -16.13 -13.65 -9.81
C LYS A 46 -15.37 -12.44 -9.27
N VAL A 47 -14.14 -12.67 -8.80
CA VAL A 47 -13.23 -11.63 -8.31
C VAL A 47 -12.02 -11.48 -9.22
N HIS A 48 -11.46 -10.28 -9.29
CA HIS A 48 -10.23 -9.95 -10.04
C HIS A 48 -9.05 -9.66 -9.10
N ILE A 49 -9.26 -9.76 -7.79
CA ILE A 49 -8.27 -9.59 -6.73
C ILE A 49 -8.26 -10.84 -5.85
N VAL A 50 -7.12 -11.15 -5.25
CA VAL A 50 -6.97 -12.29 -4.36
C VAL A 50 -7.09 -11.82 -2.92
N GLU A 51 -8.18 -12.23 -2.26
CA GLU A 51 -8.43 -11.93 -0.86
C GLU A 51 -9.29 -13.06 -0.25
N PRO A 52 -8.92 -13.60 0.92
CA PRO A 52 -9.71 -14.66 1.57
C PRO A 52 -11.20 -14.29 1.72
N GLU A 53 -12.09 -15.25 1.47
CA GLU A 53 -13.56 -15.14 1.61
C GLU A 53 -14.26 -14.17 0.64
N LEU A 54 -13.52 -13.33 -0.10
CA LEU A 54 -14.09 -12.34 -0.99
C LEU A 54 -14.84 -12.96 -2.18
N ASP A 55 -14.29 -14.03 -2.76
CA ASP A 55 -14.91 -14.77 -3.88
C ASP A 55 -16.30 -15.29 -3.52
N TYR A 56 -16.42 -15.88 -2.34
CA TYR A 56 -17.70 -16.37 -1.82
C TYR A 56 -18.69 -15.21 -1.57
N ALA A 57 -18.23 -14.11 -0.96
CA ALA A 57 -19.07 -12.95 -0.66
C ALA A 57 -19.60 -12.30 -1.96
N VAL A 58 -18.73 -12.10 -2.96
CA VAL A 58 -19.12 -11.51 -4.26
C VAL A 58 -20.08 -12.44 -5.01
N ALA A 59 -19.76 -13.75 -5.09
CA ALA A 59 -20.62 -14.71 -5.78
C ALA A 59 -22.05 -14.73 -5.21
N ASN A 60 -22.19 -14.75 -3.88
CA ASN A 60 -23.50 -14.73 -3.22
C ASN A 60 -24.22 -13.39 -3.43
N ALA A 61 -23.55 -12.26 -3.22
CA ALA A 61 -24.16 -10.94 -3.37
C ALA A 61 -24.68 -10.69 -4.79
N VAL A 62 -23.95 -11.14 -5.81
CA VAL A 62 -24.38 -11.04 -7.22
C VAL A 62 -25.56 -11.99 -7.48
N LYS A 63 -25.48 -13.25 -7.03
CA LYS A 63 -26.56 -14.25 -7.20
C LYS A 63 -27.87 -13.80 -6.56
N GLU A 64 -27.81 -13.20 -5.39
CA GLU A 64 -28.98 -12.70 -4.65
C GLU A 64 -29.48 -11.34 -5.17
N GLY A 65 -28.73 -10.68 -6.07
CA GLY A 65 -29.09 -9.40 -6.67
C GLY A 65 -28.77 -8.16 -5.81
N TYR A 66 -27.98 -8.32 -4.76
CA TYR A 66 -27.54 -7.20 -3.89
C TYR A 66 -26.26 -6.52 -4.37
N LEU A 67 -25.51 -7.10 -5.31
CA LEU A 67 -24.35 -6.47 -5.95
C LEU A 67 -24.48 -6.52 -7.46
N LYS A 68 -24.34 -5.35 -8.09
CA LYS A 68 -24.25 -5.21 -9.54
C LYS A 68 -23.19 -4.18 -9.88
N ALA A 69 -22.41 -4.40 -10.94
CA ALA A 69 -21.38 -3.47 -11.40
C ALA A 69 -21.72 -2.88 -12.78
N SER A 70 -21.27 -1.64 -13.02
CA SER A 70 -21.33 -0.98 -14.33
C SER A 70 -20.20 0.04 -14.51
N GLY A 71 -20.06 0.60 -15.73
CA GLY A 71 -19.11 1.68 -16.03
C GLY A 71 -19.64 3.07 -15.66
N THR A 72 -20.89 3.22 -15.27
CA THR A 72 -21.53 4.52 -14.98
C THR A 72 -22.32 4.48 -13.68
N PRO A 73 -22.26 5.56 -12.87
CA PRO A 73 -23.04 5.64 -11.63
C PRO A 73 -24.54 5.82 -11.91
N VAL A 74 -25.34 5.49 -10.91
CA VAL A 74 -26.79 5.64 -10.89
C VAL A 74 -27.23 6.43 -9.67
N GLU A 75 -28.51 6.82 -9.57
CA GLU A 75 -29.05 7.47 -8.37
C GLU A 75 -29.05 6.55 -7.15
N ALA A 76 -28.62 7.07 -6.01
CA ALA A 76 -28.61 6.40 -4.71
C ALA A 76 -28.72 7.44 -3.58
N SER A 77 -28.87 6.97 -2.33
CA SER A 77 -28.87 7.84 -1.16
C SER A 77 -27.47 7.98 -0.52
N THR A 78 -26.54 7.10 -0.88
CA THR A 78 -25.15 7.11 -0.38
C THR A 78 -24.17 6.84 -1.51
N TYR A 79 -23.13 7.65 -1.60
CA TYR A 79 -22.07 7.54 -2.59
C TYR A 79 -20.73 7.43 -1.88
N ILE A 80 -19.95 6.41 -2.20
CA ILE A 80 -18.64 6.15 -1.57
C ILE A 80 -17.57 6.12 -2.65
N ILE A 81 -16.54 6.95 -2.46
CA ILE A 81 -15.42 7.10 -3.42
C ILE A 81 -14.21 6.31 -2.91
N VAL A 82 -13.80 5.29 -3.68
CA VAL A 82 -12.68 4.40 -3.38
C VAL A 82 -11.79 4.25 -4.61
N VAL A 83 -11.38 5.37 -5.17
CA VAL A 83 -10.54 5.44 -6.36
C VAL A 83 -9.06 5.59 -5.99
N PRO A 84 -8.11 5.21 -6.87
CA PRO A 84 -6.69 5.43 -6.64
C PRO A 84 -6.34 6.91 -6.49
N THR A 85 -5.30 7.20 -5.70
CA THR A 85 -4.69 8.52 -5.53
C THR A 85 -3.16 8.41 -5.74
N PRO A 86 -2.71 8.25 -7.00
CA PRO A 86 -1.30 8.09 -7.33
C PRO A 86 -0.53 9.40 -7.18
N PHE A 87 0.77 9.34 -7.47
CA PHE A 87 1.61 10.54 -7.61
C PHE A 87 1.57 11.14 -9.01
N LYS A 88 1.76 12.45 -9.05
CA LYS A 88 2.28 13.20 -10.19
C LYS A 88 3.81 13.27 -10.14
N ALA A 89 4.38 13.95 -11.12
CA ALA A 89 5.81 14.33 -11.06
C ALA A 89 6.14 15.01 -9.73
N LYS A 90 7.37 14.79 -9.23
CA LYS A 90 7.87 15.35 -7.95
C LYS A 90 7.14 14.86 -6.70
N ASN A 91 6.54 13.68 -6.75
CA ASN A 91 5.81 13.06 -5.63
C ASN A 91 4.61 13.88 -5.12
N GLU A 92 4.03 14.75 -5.95
CA GLU A 92 2.81 15.48 -5.63
C GLU A 92 1.61 14.53 -5.70
N PRO A 93 0.65 14.58 -4.74
CA PRO A 93 -0.53 13.72 -4.78
C PRO A 93 -1.44 14.07 -5.96
N ASP A 94 -1.99 13.04 -6.61
CA ASP A 94 -2.96 13.20 -7.69
C ASP A 94 -4.37 12.88 -7.23
N ILE A 95 -5.14 13.92 -6.92
CA ILE A 95 -6.56 13.80 -6.53
C ILE A 95 -7.51 13.91 -7.74
N SER A 96 -7.00 13.95 -8.98
CA SER A 96 -7.82 14.10 -10.17
C SER A 96 -8.84 12.97 -10.34
N TYR A 97 -8.53 11.77 -9.87
CA TYR A 97 -9.46 10.64 -9.88
C TYR A 97 -10.63 10.85 -8.93
N VAL A 98 -10.38 11.40 -7.71
CA VAL A 98 -11.42 11.75 -6.76
C VAL A 98 -12.29 12.87 -7.32
N GLU A 99 -11.67 13.89 -7.93
CA GLU A 99 -12.38 14.97 -8.59
C GLU A 99 -13.25 14.47 -9.77
N ALA A 100 -12.72 13.61 -10.61
CA ALA A 100 -13.45 13.02 -11.75
C ALA A 100 -14.64 12.17 -11.28
N ALA A 101 -14.44 11.32 -10.25
CA ALA A 101 -15.51 10.55 -9.62
C ALA A 101 -16.61 11.46 -9.06
N THR A 102 -16.22 12.54 -8.36
CA THR A 102 -17.16 13.53 -7.82
C THR A 102 -17.96 14.22 -8.94
N ARG A 103 -17.30 14.63 -10.02
CA ARG A 103 -17.97 15.25 -11.18
C ARG A 103 -18.97 14.31 -11.85
N GLY A 104 -18.66 13.02 -11.93
CA GLY A 104 -19.58 12.01 -12.45
C GLY A 104 -20.87 11.83 -11.65
N LEU A 105 -20.86 12.26 -10.39
CA LEU A 105 -22.01 12.17 -9.48
C LEU A 105 -22.87 13.44 -9.41
N LEU A 106 -22.40 14.58 -9.95
CA LEU A 106 -23.05 15.89 -9.75
C LEU A 106 -24.54 15.91 -10.08
N GLN A 107 -24.96 15.27 -11.16
CA GLN A 107 -26.35 15.24 -11.59
C GLN A 107 -27.22 14.25 -10.79
N LEU A 108 -26.61 13.37 -10.03
CA LEU A 108 -27.29 12.32 -9.28
C LEU A 108 -27.59 12.73 -7.83
N PHE A 109 -26.81 13.69 -7.27
CA PHE A 109 -26.98 14.13 -5.90
C PHE A 109 -28.34 14.79 -5.65
N LYS A 110 -28.93 14.42 -4.50
CA LYS A 110 -30.17 14.99 -3.95
C LYS A 110 -29.95 15.50 -2.52
N ALA A 111 -30.79 16.39 -2.08
CA ALA A 111 -30.77 16.85 -0.69
C ALA A 111 -30.96 15.68 0.28
N GLY A 112 -30.12 15.60 1.30
CA GLY A 112 -30.11 14.52 2.30
C GLY A 112 -29.20 13.35 1.96
N ASP A 113 -28.64 13.28 0.75
CA ASP A 113 -27.70 12.23 0.38
C ASP A 113 -26.40 12.32 1.19
N LEU A 114 -25.74 11.17 1.32
CA LEU A 114 -24.45 11.02 1.98
C LEU A 114 -23.36 10.76 0.92
N TYR A 115 -22.32 11.59 0.92
CA TYR A 115 -21.12 11.44 0.11
C TYR A 115 -19.92 11.19 1.00
N ILE A 116 -19.23 10.09 0.78
CA ILE A 116 -18.07 9.66 1.59
C ILE A 116 -16.86 9.48 0.68
N ILE A 117 -15.70 9.96 1.11
CA ILE A 117 -14.41 9.64 0.51
C ILE A 117 -13.68 8.65 1.43
N GLU A 118 -13.35 7.46 0.92
CA GLU A 118 -12.48 6.47 1.57
C GLU A 118 -11.07 6.46 0.97
N SER A 119 -10.90 7.00 -0.26
CA SER A 119 -9.58 7.12 -0.91
C SER A 119 -8.60 7.88 -0.03
N THR A 120 -7.37 7.38 0.13
CA THR A 120 -6.30 8.11 0.81
C THR A 120 -6.10 9.47 0.13
N SER A 121 -6.17 10.54 0.89
CA SER A 121 -6.22 11.89 0.34
C SER A 121 -5.39 12.89 1.15
N PRO A 122 -4.81 13.92 0.52
CA PRO A 122 -4.25 15.08 1.20
C PRO A 122 -5.30 15.79 2.07
N VAL A 123 -4.81 16.49 3.10
CA VAL A 123 -5.69 17.25 4.01
C VAL A 123 -6.43 18.36 3.26
N GLY A 124 -7.75 18.42 3.45
CA GLY A 124 -8.63 19.39 2.80
C GLY A 124 -9.25 18.90 1.49
N THR A 125 -8.96 17.67 1.06
CA THR A 125 -9.57 17.08 -0.17
C THR A 125 -11.09 17.02 -0.04
N THR A 126 -11.63 16.60 1.10
CA THR A 126 -13.08 16.52 1.33
C THR A 126 -13.76 17.87 1.21
N GLU A 127 -13.16 18.93 1.78
CA GLU A 127 -13.67 20.30 1.67
C GLU A 127 -13.53 20.83 0.23
N LYS A 128 -12.50 20.44 -0.48
CA LYS A 128 -12.32 20.80 -1.90
C LYS A 128 -13.42 20.17 -2.76
N MET A 129 -13.77 18.92 -2.50
CA MET A 129 -14.89 18.26 -3.20
C MET A 129 -16.22 18.88 -2.82
N MET A 130 -16.44 19.21 -1.56
CA MET A 130 -17.61 19.97 -1.12
C MET A 130 -17.74 21.30 -1.90
N SER A 131 -16.64 22.05 -1.98
CA SER A 131 -16.62 23.34 -2.70
C SER A 131 -16.90 23.17 -4.20
N LEU A 132 -16.39 22.11 -4.81
CA LEU A 132 -16.68 21.74 -6.20
C LEU A 132 -18.18 21.45 -6.37
N ILE A 133 -18.77 20.61 -5.53
CA ILE A 133 -20.20 20.25 -5.59
C ILE A 133 -21.05 21.50 -5.44
N TYR A 134 -20.81 22.34 -4.43
CA TYR A 134 -21.64 23.53 -4.18
C TYR A 134 -21.46 24.64 -5.21
N ARG A 135 -20.33 24.68 -5.90
CA ARG A 135 -20.14 25.57 -7.07
C ARG A 135 -20.99 25.14 -8.28
N GLU A 136 -21.01 23.85 -8.56
CA GLU A 136 -21.72 23.29 -9.72
C GLU A 136 -23.24 23.05 -9.44
N ARG A 137 -23.60 22.83 -8.17
CA ARG A 137 -24.95 22.55 -7.70
C ARG A 137 -25.27 23.42 -6.45
N PRO A 138 -25.43 24.75 -6.62
CA PRO A 138 -25.62 25.68 -5.51
C PRO A 138 -26.86 25.37 -4.63
N GLU A 139 -27.89 24.77 -5.21
CA GLU A 139 -29.10 24.38 -4.50
C GLU A 139 -28.90 23.25 -3.48
N LEU A 140 -27.78 22.52 -3.56
CA LEU A 140 -27.40 21.47 -2.62
C LEU A 140 -26.56 21.99 -1.46
N LYS A 141 -26.20 23.28 -1.46
CA LYS A 141 -25.43 23.87 -0.36
C LYS A 141 -26.11 23.62 0.97
N ASP A 142 -25.32 23.10 1.92
CA ASP A 142 -25.74 22.71 3.28
C ASP A 142 -26.86 21.65 3.35
N LYS A 143 -27.17 21.01 2.23
CA LYS A 143 -28.18 19.94 2.15
C LYS A 143 -27.60 18.55 1.89
N LEU A 144 -26.31 18.44 1.55
CA LEU A 144 -25.58 17.18 1.46
C LEU A 144 -24.82 16.91 2.74
N HIS A 145 -24.72 15.62 3.09
CA HIS A 145 -23.81 15.16 4.13
C HIS A 145 -22.53 14.70 3.45
N ILE A 146 -21.40 15.29 3.83
CA ILE A 146 -20.09 15.05 3.21
C ILE A 146 -19.11 14.65 4.29
N ALA A 147 -18.46 13.49 4.14
CA ALA A 147 -17.55 12.94 5.13
C ALA A 147 -16.35 12.23 4.49
N TYR A 148 -15.33 12.06 5.30
CA TYR A 148 -14.16 11.24 5.04
C TYR A 148 -14.08 10.09 6.03
N CYS A 149 -13.81 8.88 5.56
CA CYS A 149 -13.62 7.71 6.39
C CYS A 149 -12.50 6.84 5.79
N PRO A 150 -11.24 7.01 6.19
CA PRO A 150 -10.14 6.28 5.59
C PRO A 150 -10.20 4.79 5.88
N GLU A 151 -9.85 3.99 4.89
CA GLU A 151 -9.68 2.56 5.08
C GLU A 151 -8.31 2.25 5.70
N ARG A 152 -8.27 1.27 6.63
CA ARG A 152 -7.10 0.96 7.46
C ARG A 152 -6.85 -0.55 7.57
N VAL A 153 -7.26 -1.33 6.57
CA VAL A 153 -7.10 -2.78 6.54
C VAL A 153 -5.76 -3.21 5.95
N LEU A 154 -5.34 -4.42 6.28
CA LEU A 154 -4.17 -5.09 5.72
C LEU A 154 -4.58 -6.14 4.69
N PRO A 155 -3.95 -6.18 3.51
CA PRO A 155 -4.15 -7.26 2.54
C PRO A 155 -3.93 -8.64 3.16
N GLY A 156 -4.80 -9.59 2.81
CA GLY A 156 -4.80 -10.96 3.34
C GLY A 156 -5.75 -11.18 4.52
N ASN A 157 -6.35 -10.10 5.07
CA ASN A 157 -7.35 -10.19 6.15
C ASN A 157 -8.45 -9.12 6.02
N VAL A 158 -8.65 -8.61 4.81
CA VAL A 158 -9.50 -7.44 4.54
C VAL A 158 -10.93 -7.66 5.01
N MET A 159 -11.56 -8.80 4.68
CA MET A 159 -12.95 -9.08 5.02
C MET A 159 -13.22 -9.08 6.53
N TYR A 160 -12.30 -9.62 7.32
CA TYR A 160 -12.41 -9.59 8.79
C TYR A 160 -12.17 -8.18 9.34
N GLU A 161 -11.12 -7.51 8.88
CA GLU A 161 -10.70 -6.20 9.38
C GLU A 161 -11.69 -5.10 9.02
N LEU A 162 -12.34 -5.15 7.85
CA LEU A 162 -13.43 -4.24 7.47
C LEU A 162 -14.55 -4.19 8.51
N VAL A 163 -14.85 -5.33 9.15
CA VAL A 163 -15.91 -5.45 10.16
C VAL A 163 -15.42 -5.06 11.56
N HIS A 164 -14.18 -5.41 11.92
CA HIS A 164 -13.74 -5.41 13.32
C HIS A 164 -12.82 -4.26 13.68
N ASN A 165 -12.13 -3.65 12.72
CA ASN A 165 -11.25 -2.53 12.99
C ASN A 165 -12.06 -1.27 13.36
N ASP A 166 -11.49 -0.51 14.29
CA ASP A 166 -11.99 0.85 14.60
C ASP A 166 -11.87 1.76 13.38
N ARG A 167 -12.82 2.65 13.19
CA ARG A 167 -12.80 3.64 12.12
C ARG A 167 -12.78 5.06 12.65
N VAL A 168 -12.04 5.93 11.96
CA VAL A 168 -12.07 7.38 12.17
C VAL A 168 -13.00 7.99 11.13
N ILE A 169 -14.03 8.71 11.56
CA ILE A 169 -15.05 9.27 10.66
C ILE A 169 -15.14 10.78 10.89
N GLY A 170 -14.82 11.54 9.85
CA GLY A 170 -14.82 13.00 9.90
C GLY A 170 -15.70 13.63 8.83
N GLY A 171 -16.73 14.36 9.25
CA GLY A 171 -17.56 15.16 8.35
C GLY A 171 -17.04 16.58 8.18
N VAL A 172 -17.52 17.25 7.13
CA VAL A 172 -17.31 18.70 6.94
C VAL A 172 -18.05 19.55 8.00
N ASN A 173 -19.02 18.92 8.66
CA ASN A 173 -19.75 19.45 9.83
C ASN A 173 -20.24 18.28 10.69
N GLU A 174 -20.75 18.58 11.88
CA GLU A 174 -21.24 17.58 12.84
C GLU A 174 -22.36 16.72 12.25
N ALA A 175 -23.33 17.31 11.55
CA ALA A 175 -24.43 16.57 10.94
C ALA A 175 -23.93 15.52 9.91
N SER A 176 -22.90 15.85 9.14
CA SER A 176 -22.24 14.94 8.21
C SER A 176 -21.50 13.81 8.93
N THR A 177 -20.79 14.13 10.03
CA THR A 177 -20.13 13.12 10.87
C THR A 177 -21.16 12.12 11.42
N GLN A 178 -22.23 12.60 12.01
CA GLN A 178 -23.28 11.74 12.60
C GLN A 178 -23.99 10.89 11.55
N LYS A 179 -24.25 11.46 10.37
CA LYS A 179 -24.86 10.71 9.26
C LYS A 179 -23.95 9.57 8.77
N ALA A 180 -22.63 9.82 8.65
CA ALA A 180 -21.66 8.82 8.26
C ALA A 180 -21.49 7.72 9.34
N ILE A 181 -21.46 8.11 10.64
CA ILE A 181 -21.45 7.15 11.75
C ILE A 181 -22.68 6.24 11.68
N ALA A 182 -23.88 6.82 11.55
CA ALA A 182 -25.12 6.04 11.46
C ALA A 182 -25.15 5.09 10.23
N PHE A 183 -24.44 5.45 9.17
CA PHE A 183 -24.24 4.58 8.03
C PHE A 183 -23.34 3.39 8.38
N TYR A 184 -22.11 3.63 8.88
CA TYR A 184 -21.15 2.56 9.17
C TYR A 184 -21.55 1.66 10.34
N GLN A 185 -22.28 2.17 11.31
CA GLN A 185 -22.78 1.40 12.46
C GLN A 185 -23.59 0.16 12.08
N LYS A 186 -24.15 0.13 10.87
CA LYS A 186 -24.89 -1.02 10.34
C LYS A 186 -24.00 -2.20 9.98
N TYR A 187 -22.72 -1.95 9.69
CA TYR A 187 -21.80 -2.92 9.09
C TYR A 187 -20.56 -3.18 9.93
N ILE A 188 -20.14 -2.21 10.74
CA ILE A 188 -18.89 -2.22 11.49
C ILE A 188 -19.15 -2.55 12.95
N LYS A 189 -18.39 -3.48 13.51
CA LYS A 189 -18.39 -3.85 14.93
C LYS A 189 -17.33 -3.13 15.74
N GLY A 190 -16.28 -2.63 15.09
CA GLY A 190 -15.27 -1.79 15.71
C GLY A 190 -15.84 -0.46 16.18
N ILE A 191 -15.07 0.27 16.99
CA ILE A 191 -15.46 1.58 17.51
C ILE A 191 -15.38 2.62 16.40
N LEU A 192 -16.42 3.47 16.28
CA LEU A 192 -16.46 4.56 15.31
C LEU A 192 -16.08 5.86 16.04
N HIS A 193 -14.89 6.39 15.73
CA HIS A 193 -14.33 7.58 16.36
C HIS A 193 -14.74 8.85 15.59
N PRO A 194 -15.63 9.70 16.12
CA PRO A 194 -16.05 10.94 15.47
C PRO A 194 -14.94 12.00 15.49
N THR A 195 -14.79 12.70 14.37
CA THR A 195 -13.90 13.86 14.25
C THR A 195 -14.36 14.77 13.09
N ASN A 196 -13.54 15.71 12.65
CA ASN A 196 -13.74 16.48 11.42
C ASN A 196 -12.97 15.90 10.24
N ALA A 197 -13.34 16.27 9.01
CA ALA A 197 -12.75 15.73 7.79
C ALA A 197 -11.23 15.87 7.73
N ARG A 198 -10.68 17.05 8.06
CA ARG A 198 -9.23 17.31 8.04
C ARG A 198 -8.45 16.40 8.99
N THR A 199 -8.98 16.20 10.20
CA THR A 199 -8.34 15.31 11.18
C THR A 199 -8.40 13.86 10.70
N ALA A 200 -9.51 13.41 10.13
CA ALA A 200 -9.65 12.07 9.60
C ALA A 200 -8.70 11.81 8.42
N GLU A 201 -8.54 12.79 7.50
CA GLU A 201 -7.57 12.73 6.40
C GLU A 201 -6.14 12.64 6.93
N MET A 202 -5.77 13.50 7.90
CA MET A 202 -4.44 13.49 8.49
C MET A 202 -4.16 12.19 9.26
N CYS A 203 -5.14 11.61 9.97
CA CYS A 203 -4.98 10.34 10.68
C CYS A 203 -4.45 9.24 9.77
N LYS A 204 -5.02 9.09 8.58
CA LYS A 204 -4.55 8.09 7.59
C LYS A 204 -3.09 8.30 7.21
N LEU A 205 -2.72 9.54 6.94
CA LEU A 205 -1.37 9.88 6.46
C LEU A 205 -0.31 9.70 7.56
N VAL A 206 -0.63 10.08 8.81
CA VAL A 206 0.34 9.98 9.92
C VAL A 206 0.60 8.55 10.36
N GLU A 207 -0.35 7.63 10.21
CA GLU A 207 -0.15 6.21 10.51
C GLU A 207 0.98 5.63 9.65
N ASN A 208 0.92 5.85 8.33
CA ASN A 208 1.94 5.39 7.39
C ASN A 208 3.24 6.19 7.53
N SER A 209 3.17 7.50 7.76
CA SER A 209 4.35 8.33 7.99
C SER A 209 5.08 7.96 9.29
N SER A 210 4.37 7.65 10.36
CA SER A 210 4.97 7.15 11.60
C SER A 210 5.72 5.84 11.38
N ARG A 211 5.13 4.93 10.61
CA ARG A 211 5.77 3.65 10.24
C ARG A 211 7.03 3.88 9.40
N ASP A 212 6.96 4.78 8.43
CA ASP A 212 8.09 5.14 7.57
C ASP A 212 9.26 5.74 8.36
N VAL A 213 8.98 6.66 9.29
CA VAL A 213 9.99 7.24 10.19
C VAL A 213 10.66 6.18 11.07
N GLN A 214 9.90 5.25 11.62
CA GLN A 214 10.45 4.16 12.43
C GLN A 214 11.36 3.23 11.62
N ILE A 215 11.00 2.94 10.36
CA ILE A 215 11.84 2.14 9.47
C ILE A 215 13.10 2.95 9.07
N ALA A 216 12.97 4.25 8.80
CA ALA A 216 14.10 5.10 8.48
C ALA A 216 15.14 5.14 9.62
N PHE A 217 14.68 5.22 10.87
CA PHE A 217 15.58 5.14 12.03
C PHE A 217 16.34 3.82 12.07
N ALA A 218 15.67 2.67 11.85
CA ALA A 218 16.33 1.38 11.80
C ALA A 218 17.32 1.27 10.61
N ASN A 219 16.95 1.80 9.46
CA ASN A 219 17.81 1.83 8.28
C ASN A 219 19.04 2.71 8.51
N GLU A 220 18.89 3.90 9.11
CA GLU A 220 20.02 4.77 9.48
C GLU A 220 20.96 4.09 10.47
N LEU A 221 20.42 3.43 11.52
CA LEU A 221 21.24 2.64 12.43
C LEU A 221 22.06 1.59 11.69
N SER A 222 21.50 0.91 10.69
CA SER A 222 22.24 -0.09 9.92
C SER A 222 23.40 0.50 9.12
N LEU A 223 23.27 1.75 8.63
CA LEU A 223 24.37 2.48 7.96
C LEU A 223 25.47 2.84 8.94
N ILE A 224 25.10 3.31 10.14
CA ILE A 224 26.04 3.67 11.21
C ILE A 224 26.78 2.43 11.70
N CYS A 225 26.05 1.34 11.95
CA CYS A 225 26.60 0.07 12.44
C CYS A 225 27.60 -0.54 11.45
N ASP A 226 27.28 -0.53 10.15
CA ASP A 226 28.19 -0.98 9.11
C ASP A 226 29.52 -0.21 9.14
N LYS A 227 29.47 1.10 9.28
CA LYS A 227 30.67 1.95 9.37
C LYS A 227 31.44 1.75 10.70
N ALA A 228 30.71 1.46 11.78
CA ALA A 228 31.28 1.28 13.11
C ALA A 228 31.78 -0.16 13.39
N GLY A 229 31.51 -1.12 12.48
CA GLY A 229 31.82 -2.54 12.68
C GLY A 229 30.94 -3.20 13.74
N ILE A 230 29.68 -2.76 13.87
CA ILE A 230 28.70 -3.29 14.85
C ILE A 230 27.65 -4.12 14.11
N ASP A 231 27.25 -5.26 14.70
CA ASP A 231 26.10 -6.02 14.22
C ASP A 231 24.80 -5.27 14.60
N VAL A 232 24.10 -4.74 13.59
CA VAL A 232 22.86 -3.97 13.79
C VAL A 232 21.73 -4.82 14.38
N TRP A 233 21.69 -6.10 14.08
CA TRP A 233 20.66 -7.03 14.56
C TRP A 233 20.82 -7.29 16.05
N GLU A 234 22.07 -7.53 16.48
CA GLU A 234 22.41 -7.64 17.90
C GLU A 234 22.11 -6.33 18.64
N LEU A 235 22.55 -5.19 18.10
CA LEU A 235 22.29 -3.86 18.67
C LEU A 235 20.80 -3.64 18.91
N ILE A 236 19.96 -3.87 17.89
CA ILE A 236 18.51 -3.67 17.98
C ILE A 236 17.89 -4.62 19.00
N THR A 237 18.33 -5.90 19.02
CA THR A 237 17.85 -6.88 19.98
C THR A 237 18.15 -6.44 21.41
N LEU A 238 19.34 -5.94 21.68
CA LEU A 238 19.75 -5.45 23.01
C LEU A 238 19.03 -4.15 23.38
N ALA A 239 18.96 -3.18 22.46
CA ALA A 239 18.28 -1.90 22.69
C ALA A 239 16.79 -2.10 23.02
N ASN A 240 16.13 -3.04 22.35
CA ASN A 240 14.72 -3.37 22.59
C ASN A 240 14.46 -4.09 23.94
N LYS A 241 15.50 -4.45 24.71
CA LYS A 241 15.33 -4.88 26.12
C LYS A 241 14.94 -3.70 27.03
N HIS A 242 15.21 -2.46 26.60
CA HIS A 242 14.78 -1.31 27.37
C HIS A 242 13.25 -1.13 27.25
N PRO A 243 12.49 -0.98 28.35
CA PRO A 243 11.03 -1.07 28.36
C PRO A 243 10.30 0.03 27.56
N ARG A 244 10.99 1.10 27.21
CA ARG A 244 10.43 2.23 26.42
C ARG A 244 11.00 2.34 25.02
N VAL A 245 11.69 1.31 24.53
CA VAL A 245 12.34 1.31 23.22
C VAL A 245 11.78 0.16 22.37
N GLN A 246 11.36 0.46 21.16
CA GLN A 246 10.91 -0.52 20.20
C GLN A 246 11.39 -0.10 18.80
N ILE A 247 12.62 -0.48 18.47
CA ILE A 247 13.23 -0.24 17.17
C ILE A 247 12.83 -1.36 16.22
N LEU A 248 12.42 -0.99 14.99
CA LEU A 248 12.09 -1.95 13.95
C LEU A 248 13.36 -2.57 13.34
N GLN A 249 13.17 -3.60 12.53
CA GLN A 249 14.27 -4.22 11.81
C GLN A 249 14.58 -3.39 10.54
N PRO A 250 15.86 -3.17 10.21
CA PRO A 250 16.25 -2.53 8.97
C PRO A 250 16.00 -3.46 7.76
N GLY A 251 15.98 -2.87 6.57
CA GLY A 251 15.85 -3.57 5.30
C GLY A 251 16.60 -2.84 4.19
N CYS A 252 16.29 -3.14 2.93
CA CYS A 252 16.90 -2.49 1.79
C CYS A 252 16.20 -1.18 1.35
N GLY A 253 15.23 -0.73 2.10
CA GLY A 253 14.41 0.46 1.87
C GLY A 253 12.95 0.22 2.18
N VAL A 254 12.06 1.11 1.73
CA VAL A 254 10.61 1.02 1.93
C VAL A 254 9.89 0.99 0.59
N GLY A 255 9.09 -0.05 0.36
CA GLY A 255 8.28 -0.24 -0.82
C GLY A 255 6.78 -0.31 -0.53
N GLY A 256 6.02 -0.76 -1.53
CA GLY A 256 4.57 -0.82 -1.49
C GLY A 256 3.93 0.52 -1.81
N HIS A 257 2.61 0.50 -1.93
CA HIS A 257 1.82 1.64 -2.43
C HIS A 257 1.23 2.54 -1.32
N CYS A 258 1.57 2.28 -0.05
CA CYS A 258 1.10 3.08 1.09
C CYS A 258 2.26 3.75 1.81
N ILE A 259 3.13 2.99 2.50
CA ILE A 259 4.20 3.55 3.34
C ILE A 259 5.23 4.32 2.50
N ALA A 260 5.51 3.89 1.27
CA ALA A 260 6.39 4.61 0.35
C ALA A 260 5.77 5.88 -0.24
N VAL A 261 4.44 6.04 -0.13
CA VAL A 261 3.63 7.03 -0.86
C VAL A 261 3.07 8.11 0.06
N ASP A 262 2.30 7.71 1.07
CA ASP A 262 1.49 8.62 1.91
C ASP A 262 2.31 9.71 2.62
N PRO A 263 3.56 9.45 3.08
CA PRO A 263 4.39 10.52 3.66
C PRO A 263 4.61 11.72 2.74
N TYR A 264 4.68 11.48 1.42
CA TYR A 264 4.86 12.57 0.47
C TYR A 264 3.63 13.49 0.37
N PHE A 265 2.42 13.02 0.72
CA PHE A 265 1.24 13.87 0.79
C PHE A 265 1.40 14.94 1.88
N ILE A 266 1.99 14.57 3.02
CA ILE A 266 2.31 15.53 4.08
C ILE A 266 3.47 16.44 3.67
N VAL A 267 4.54 15.87 3.09
CA VAL A 267 5.73 16.65 2.68
C VAL A 267 5.39 17.66 1.58
N SER A 268 4.52 17.29 0.64
CA SER A 268 4.06 18.18 -0.43
C SER A 268 3.27 19.38 0.09
N ASP A 269 2.34 19.14 1.04
CA ASP A 269 1.46 20.18 1.57
C ASP A 269 2.12 21.04 2.65
N PHE A 270 3.08 20.46 3.41
CA PHE A 270 3.72 21.08 4.57
C PHE A 270 5.26 20.97 4.50
N PRO A 271 5.92 21.48 3.45
CA PRO A 271 7.37 21.25 3.23
C PRO A 271 8.27 21.89 4.29
N MET A 272 7.80 22.93 4.95
CA MET A 272 8.58 23.63 6.01
C MET A 272 8.44 22.93 7.37
N GLU A 273 7.33 22.29 7.65
CA GLU A 273 6.98 21.67 8.93
C GLU A 273 7.35 20.18 8.98
N SER A 274 7.35 19.47 7.85
CA SER A 274 7.49 18.01 7.76
C SER A 274 8.96 17.53 7.71
N LYS A 275 9.86 18.15 8.48
CA LYS A 275 11.33 17.89 8.42
C LYS A 275 11.68 16.43 8.70
N ILE A 276 11.12 15.83 9.76
CA ILE A 276 11.40 14.43 10.13
C ILE A 276 10.85 13.48 9.07
N ILE A 277 9.62 13.73 8.59
CA ILE A 277 8.97 12.89 7.58
C ILE A 277 9.75 12.94 6.26
N GLY A 278 10.18 14.14 5.85
CA GLY A 278 11.00 14.33 4.65
C GLY A 278 12.35 13.61 4.76
N ALA A 279 13.07 13.83 5.87
CA ALA A 279 14.36 13.17 6.13
C ALA A 279 14.22 11.64 6.16
N ALA A 280 13.15 11.11 6.75
CA ALA A 280 12.88 9.67 6.77
C ALA A 280 12.73 9.10 5.35
N ARG A 281 12.00 9.79 4.46
CA ARG A 281 11.90 9.39 3.05
C ARG A 281 13.24 9.41 2.34
N GLU A 282 14.08 10.42 2.59
CA GLU A 282 15.42 10.50 2.02
C GLU A 282 16.30 9.33 2.50
N ILE A 283 16.29 9.00 3.79
CA ILE A 283 17.04 7.87 4.35
C ILE A 283 16.55 6.54 3.75
N ASN A 284 15.24 6.29 3.71
CA ASN A 284 14.68 5.07 3.17
C ASN A 284 14.98 4.90 1.67
N ASN A 285 14.99 5.98 0.90
CA ASN A 285 15.38 5.97 -0.50
C ASN A 285 16.89 5.73 -0.65
N TYR A 286 17.73 6.45 0.13
CA TYR A 286 19.18 6.30 0.11
C TYR A 286 19.63 4.87 0.46
N LYS A 287 18.90 4.18 1.34
CA LYS A 287 19.24 2.81 1.73
C LYS A 287 19.33 1.86 0.54
N SER A 288 18.48 1.99 -0.44
CA SER A 288 18.53 1.18 -1.66
C SER A 288 19.80 1.46 -2.49
N PHE A 289 20.22 2.72 -2.62
CA PHE A 289 21.47 3.07 -3.29
C PHE A 289 22.68 2.51 -2.55
N TRP A 290 22.68 2.64 -1.21
CA TRP A 290 23.75 2.08 -0.39
C TRP A 290 23.86 0.56 -0.53
N CYS A 291 22.75 -0.16 -0.62
CA CYS A 291 22.77 -1.62 -0.89
C CYS A 291 23.44 -1.91 -2.24
N VAL A 292 23.11 -1.15 -3.30
CA VAL A 292 23.75 -1.30 -4.60
C VAL A 292 25.27 -1.08 -4.49
N GLU A 293 25.71 -0.02 -3.81
CA GLU A 293 27.15 0.28 -3.61
C GLU A 293 27.86 -0.88 -2.86
N LYS A 294 27.23 -1.46 -1.83
CA LYS A 294 27.79 -2.60 -1.09
C LYS A 294 27.94 -3.83 -1.97
N ILE A 295 26.96 -4.13 -2.80
CA ILE A 295 26.99 -5.26 -3.72
C ILE A 295 28.09 -5.06 -4.76
N GLU A 296 28.18 -3.89 -5.40
CA GLU A 296 29.21 -3.60 -6.40
C GLU A 296 30.62 -3.63 -5.78
N ASN A 297 30.80 -3.15 -4.56
CA ASN A 297 32.06 -3.24 -3.85
C ASN A 297 32.46 -4.69 -3.56
N ALA A 298 31.53 -5.54 -3.14
CA ALA A 298 31.80 -6.96 -2.92
C ALA A 298 32.20 -7.67 -4.23
N LYS A 299 31.50 -7.35 -5.33
CA LYS A 299 31.84 -7.89 -6.67
C LYS A 299 33.25 -7.46 -7.09
N LEU A 300 33.60 -6.21 -6.90
CA LEU A 300 34.93 -5.69 -7.24
C LEU A 300 36.03 -6.38 -6.40
N GLN A 301 35.84 -6.53 -5.10
CA GLN A 301 36.78 -7.22 -4.22
C GLN A 301 36.96 -8.68 -4.64
N PHE A 302 35.86 -9.37 -4.97
CA PHE A 302 35.93 -10.73 -5.49
C PHE A 302 36.75 -10.80 -6.79
N GLU A 303 36.50 -9.90 -7.75
CA GLU A 303 37.22 -9.87 -9.03
C GLU A 303 38.73 -9.62 -8.85
N ILE A 304 39.09 -8.72 -7.93
CA ILE A 304 40.49 -8.46 -7.60
C ILE A 304 41.18 -9.71 -7.05
N LEU A 305 40.52 -10.43 -6.15
CA LEU A 305 41.05 -11.60 -5.47
C LEU A 305 41.12 -12.83 -6.40
N HIS A 306 40.05 -13.10 -7.13
CA HIS A 306 39.89 -14.34 -7.91
C HIS A 306 40.23 -14.17 -9.40
N LYS A 307 40.54 -12.94 -9.88
CA LYS A 307 40.87 -12.62 -11.28
C LYS A 307 39.80 -13.04 -12.30
N ARG A 308 38.53 -13.09 -11.83
CA ARG A 308 37.36 -13.37 -12.66
C ARG A 308 36.14 -12.64 -12.10
N LYS A 309 35.13 -12.45 -12.94
CA LYS A 309 33.85 -11.90 -12.50
C LYS A 309 33.12 -12.88 -11.58
N PRO A 310 32.45 -12.41 -10.50
CA PRO A 310 31.63 -13.27 -9.67
C PRO A 310 30.32 -13.63 -10.38
N LYS A 311 29.76 -14.79 -10.03
CA LYS A 311 28.36 -15.11 -10.24
C LYS A 311 27.56 -14.63 -9.03
N THR A 312 26.56 -13.80 -9.23
CA THR A 312 25.84 -13.16 -8.13
C THR A 312 24.39 -13.60 -8.10
N ALA A 313 23.92 -14.08 -6.95
CA ALA A 313 22.50 -14.38 -6.71
C ALA A 313 21.84 -13.23 -5.95
N ILE A 314 20.71 -12.74 -6.46
CA ILE A 314 19.85 -11.75 -5.82
C ILE A 314 18.60 -12.46 -5.33
N MET A 315 18.41 -12.51 -4.00
CA MET A 315 17.39 -13.28 -3.31
C MET A 315 16.26 -12.38 -2.81
N GLY A 316 15.13 -12.41 -3.51
CA GLY A 316 13.92 -11.64 -3.24
C GLY A 316 13.79 -10.37 -4.09
N LEU A 317 12.58 -10.16 -4.63
CA LEU A 317 12.20 -9.00 -5.41
C LEU A 317 10.97 -8.28 -4.84
N ALA A 318 10.16 -8.94 -4.02
CA ALA A 318 8.96 -8.36 -3.42
C ALA A 318 9.30 -7.23 -2.43
N PHE A 319 8.37 -6.33 -2.19
CA PHE A 319 8.61 -5.25 -1.23
C PHE A 319 8.47 -5.70 0.24
N LYS A 320 7.92 -6.89 0.48
CA LYS A 320 7.66 -7.47 1.80
C LYS A 320 7.82 -9.00 1.72
N PRO A 321 8.21 -9.69 2.80
CA PRO A 321 8.30 -11.14 2.83
C PRO A 321 6.96 -11.85 2.50
N ASN A 322 7.05 -12.99 1.80
CA ASN A 322 5.96 -13.93 1.57
C ASN A 322 4.76 -13.37 0.80
N ILE A 323 5.02 -12.43 -0.12
CA ILE A 323 4.01 -11.88 -1.05
C ILE A 323 4.56 -11.84 -2.47
N ASP A 324 3.66 -11.68 -3.44
CA ASP A 324 3.94 -11.56 -4.88
C ASP A 324 3.94 -10.12 -5.41
N ASP A 325 3.84 -9.11 -4.51
CA ASP A 325 3.73 -7.70 -4.88
C ASP A 325 5.10 -7.04 -5.01
N LEU A 326 5.39 -6.57 -6.22
CA LEU A 326 6.65 -5.90 -6.60
C LEU A 326 6.51 -4.38 -6.77
N ARG A 327 5.37 -3.78 -6.37
CA ARG A 327 5.15 -2.33 -6.52
C ARG A 327 6.08 -1.54 -5.61
N GLU A 328 6.75 -0.53 -6.17
CA GLU A 328 7.72 0.32 -5.46
C GLU A 328 8.75 -0.48 -4.62
N SER A 329 9.07 -1.72 -5.04
CA SER A 329 9.99 -2.57 -4.28
C SER A 329 11.43 -2.07 -4.37
N PRO A 330 12.07 -1.79 -3.20
CA PRO A 330 13.51 -1.51 -3.13
C PRO A 330 14.36 -2.69 -3.65
N ALA A 331 13.97 -3.92 -3.33
CA ALA A 331 14.68 -5.12 -3.78
C ALA A 331 14.67 -5.24 -5.31
N LYS A 332 13.52 -5.02 -5.94
CA LYS A 332 13.40 -4.97 -7.40
C LYS A 332 14.27 -3.85 -8.00
N TYR A 333 14.26 -2.66 -7.40
CA TYR A 333 15.11 -1.55 -7.83
C TYR A 333 16.60 -1.91 -7.77
N ILE A 334 17.05 -2.51 -6.66
CA ILE A 334 18.44 -2.95 -6.48
C ILE A 334 18.81 -3.99 -7.54
N ALA A 335 17.98 -5.01 -7.74
CA ALA A 335 18.18 -6.02 -8.76
C ALA A 335 18.31 -5.42 -10.18
N GLN A 336 17.43 -4.45 -10.52
CA GLN A 336 17.52 -3.74 -11.79
C GLN A 336 18.83 -2.97 -11.96
N LYS A 337 19.30 -2.28 -10.90
CA LYS A 337 20.56 -1.51 -10.93
C LYS A 337 21.76 -2.44 -11.10
N ILE A 338 21.82 -3.53 -10.38
CA ILE A 338 22.91 -4.53 -10.53
C ILE A 338 22.95 -5.09 -11.95
N LEU A 339 21.78 -5.43 -12.53
CA LEU A 339 21.75 -5.92 -13.92
C LEU A 339 22.11 -4.87 -14.96
N GLN A 340 21.74 -3.59 -14.75
CA GLN A 340 22.11 -2.47 -15.64
C GLN A 340 23.61 -2.19 -15.65
N ASN A 341 24.29 -2.40 -14.51
CA ASN A 341 25.73 -2.20 -14.37
C ASN A 341 26.54 -3.41 -14.87
N ALA A 342 25.89 -4.53 -15.12
CA ALA A 342 26.52 -5.80 -15.46
C ALA A 342 27.02 -5.79 -16.91
N GLN A 343 28.34 -5.97 -17.11
CA GLN A 343 28.93 -6.28 -18.40
C GLN A 343 29.55 -7.69 -18.35
N ASN A 344 28.96 -8.64 -19.10
CA ASN A 344 29.41 -10.03 -19.16
C ASN A 344 29.44 -10.75 -17.79
N GLU A 345 28.47 -10.45 -16.92
CA GLU A 345 28.33 -11.07 -15.60
C GLU A 345 27.16 -12.05 -15.57
N VAL A 346 27.27 -13.08 -14.74
CA VAL A 346 26.19 -14.05 -14.51
C VAL A 346 25.43 -13.67 -13.25
N HIS A 347 24.13 -13.48 -13.40
CA HIS A 347 23.24 -13.17 -12.28
C HIS A 347 22.12 -14.20 -12.20
N PHE A 348 21.82 -14.64 -10.99
CA PHE A 348 20.67 -15.46 -10.66
C PHE A 348 19.66 -14.60 -9.90
N ILE A 349 18.48 -14.42 -10.45
CA ILE A 349 17.42 -13.64 -9.82
C ILE A 349 16.38 -14.61 -9.28
N VAL A 350 16.18 -14.57 -7.96
CA VAL A 350 15.29 -15.49 -7.25
C VAL A 350 14.13 -14.74 -6.62
N GLU A 351 12.90 -15.12 -6.96
CA GLU A 351 11.68 -14.65 -6.28
C GLU A 351 10.68 -15.81 -6.23
N PRO A 352 10.55 -16.47 -5.07
CA PRO A 352 9.74 -17.69 -4.95
C PRO A 352 8.23 -17.45 -5.12
N ASN A 353 7.74 -16.23 -4.87
CA ASN A 353 6.32 -15.93 -4.83
C ASN A 353 5.72 -15.55 -6.20
N ILE A 354 6.54 -15.45 -7.26
CA ILE A 354 6.06 -15.20 -8.62
C ILE A 354 6.58 -16.27 -9.60
N LYS A 355 5.76 -16.61 -10.58
CA LYS A 355 6.12 -17.65 -11.59
C LYS A 355 6.98 -17.10 -12.73
N SER A 356 6.83 -15.84 -13.07
CA SER A 356 7.54 -15.18 -14.17
C SER A 356 7.54 -13.67 -14.00
N HIS A 357 8.48 -13.00 -14.67
CA HIS A 357 8.55 -11.54 -14.73
C HIS A 357 9.00 -11.09 -16.13
N ASN A 358 8.46 -10.00 -16.64
CA ASN A 358 8.74 -9.52 -18.00
C ASN A 358 10.19 -9.06 -18.21
N PHE A 359 10.84 -8.58 -17.16
CA PHE A 359 12.20 -8.06 -17.22
C PHE A 359 13.25 -9.04 -16.66
N PHE A 360 12.94 -9.75 -15.56
CA PHE A 360 13.87 -10.67 -14.92
C PHE A 360 13.68 -12.10 -15.41
N LYS A 361 14.78 -12.77 -15.77
CA LYS A 361 14.82 -14.24 -15.92
C LYS A 361 14.98 -14.84 -14.53
N LEU A 362 13.92 -15.42 -13.99
CA LEU A 362 13.94 -16.02 -12.68
C LEU A 362 14.71 -17.35 -12.68
N THR A 363 15.39 -17.61 -11.58
CA THR A 363 16.13 -18.83 -11.29
C THR A 363 15.55 -19.44 -10.00
N ASP A 364 15.53 -20.75 -9.90
CA ASP A 364 15.16 -21.40 -8.65
C ASP A 364 16.22 -21.22 -7.56
N THR A 365 15.80 -21.29 -6.31
CA THR A 365 16.63 -21.03 -5.14
C THR A 365 17.85 -21.97 -5.08
N GLN A 366 17.65 -23.27 -5.34
CA GLN A 366 18.71 -24.27 -5.23
C GLN A 366 19.83 -24.03 -6.25
N THR A 367 19.47 -23.84 -7.52
CA THR A 367 20.43 -23.51 -8.59
C THR A 367 21.22 -22.23 -8.29
N ALA A 368 20.55 -21.20 -7.76
CA ALA A 368 21.20 -19.93 -7.42
C ALA A 368 22.24 -20.11 -6.32
N ILE A 369 21.91 -20.86 -5.26
CA ILE A 369 22.81 -21.12 -4.13
C ILE A 369 24.02 -21.96 -4.52
N GLU A 370 23.81 -23.02 -5.33
CA GLU A 370 24.89 -23.92 -5.74
C GLU A 370 25.91 -23.27 -6.69
N GLN A 371 25.48 -22.24 -7.44
CA GLN A 371 26.32 -21.68 -8.49
C GLN A 371 26.86 -20.28 -8.21
N ALA A 372 26.31 -19.56 -7.22
CA ALA A 372 26.71 -18.21 -6.95
C ALA A 372 27.98 -18.12 -6.08
N ASP A 373 28.85 -17.18 -6.42
CA ASP A 373 29.99 -16.78 -5.58
C ASP A 373 29.59 -15.75 -4.53
N ILE A 374 28.58 -14.92 -4.86
CA ILE A 374 28.01 -13.89 -3.98
C ILE A 374 26.51 -14.09 -3.89
N ILE A 375 25.98 -14.19 -2.68
CA ILE A 375 24.54 -14.29 -2.41
C ILE A 375 24.08 -13.06 -1.65
N VAL A 376 23.06 -12.39 -2.19
CA VAL A 376 22.53 -11.14 -1.66
C VAL A 376 21.08 -11.35 -1.24
N PHE A 377 20.79 -11.33 0.06
CA PHE A 377 19.44 -11.41 0.58
C PHE A 377 18.85 -10.00 0.72
N LEU A 378 17.81 -9.71 -0.08
CA LEU A 378 17.10 -8.44 -0.08
C LEU A 378 15.74 -8.52 0.61
N VAL A 379 15.11 -9.70 0.61
CA VAL A 379 13.79 -9.94 1.21
C VAL A 379 13.83 -11.23 2.03
N ALA A 380 13.32 -11.18 3.27
CA ALA A 380 13.35 -12.32 4.18
C ALA A 380 12.17 -13.28 3.96
N HIS A 381 12.07 -13.90 2.77
CA HIS A 381 11.08 -14.93 2.49
C HIS A 381 11.33 -16.18 3.32
N ASP A 382 10.27 -16.88 3.72
CA ASP A 382 10.39 -18.09 4.54
C ASP A 382 11.16 -19.20 3.82
N GLU A 383 11.11 -19.25 2.48
CA GLU A 383 11.88 -20.18 1.65
C GLU A 383 13.40 -19.99 1.77
N PHE A 384 13.84 -18.82 2.20
CA PHE A 384 15.27 -18.54 2.39
C PHE A 384 15.76 -18.86 3.81
N LYS A 385 14.85 -19.20 4.73
CA LYS A 385 15.22 -19.70 6.04
C LYS A 385 15.80 -21.11 5.93
N ASN A 386 16.80 -21.41 6.72
CA ASN A 386 17.44 -22.74 6.77
C ASN A 386 18.20 -23.17 5.49
N ILE A 387 18.57 -22.22 4.62
CA ILE A 387 19.45 -22.48 3.48
C ILE A 387 20.86 -22.78 4.00
N GLN A 388 21.46 -23.88 3.52
CA GLN A 388 22.86 -24.17 3.77
C GLN A 388 23.73 -23.48 2.71
N LEU A 389 24.62 -22.62 3.16
CA LEU A 389 25.56 -21.90 2.30
C LEU A 389 26.96 -22.52 2.42
N SER A 390 27.75 -22.47 1.35
CA SER A 390 29.15 -22.88 1.39
C SER A 390 29.99 -21.86 2.16
N ASP A 391 31.02 -22.29 2.89
CA ASP A 391 31.96 -21.41 3.60
C ASP A 391 32.72 -20.44 2.66
N ASP A 392 32.85 -20.81 1.38
CA ASP A 392 33.51 -19.98 0.36
C ASP A 392 32.60 -18.93 -0.25
N THR A 393 31.30 -18.91 0.08
CA THR A 393 30.33 -17.98 -0.50
C THR A 393 30.33 -16.65 0.24
N ILE A 394 30.45 -15.54 -0.49
CA ILE A 394 30.28 -14.20 0.08
C ILE A 394 28.79 -13.93 0.27
N VAL A 395 28.39 -13.60 1.49
CA VAL A 395 26.99 -13.35 1.82
C VAL A 395 26.76 -11.90 2.23
N LEU A 396 25.79 -11.24 1.59
CA LEU A 396 25.30 -9.93 1.94
C LEU A 396 23.85 -10.06 2.39
N ASP A 397 23.60 -9.94 3.68
CA ASP A 397 22.27 -10.03 4.27
C ASP A 397 21.77 -8.64 4.66
N PHE A 398 20.89 -8.05 3.83
CA PHE A 398 20.28 -6.74 4.08
C PHE A 398 18.94 -6.82 4.79
N CYS A 399 18.41 -8.01 5.05
CA CYS A 399 17.08 -8.21 5.63
C CYS A 399 17.06 -9.05 6.93
N GLY A 400 18.23 -9.53 7.39
CA GLY A 400 18.36 -10.30 8.62
C GLY A 400 17.81 -11.71 8.55
N ILE A 401 17.83 -12.35 7.38
CA ILE A 401 17.31 -13.70 7.19
C ILE A 401 18.20 -14.78 7.86
N LEU A 402 19.48 -14.47 8.06
CA LEU A 402 20.48 -15.37 8.66
C LEU A 402 20.70 -15.13 10.17
N LYS A 403 19.86 -14.32 10.80
CA LYS A 403 20.01 -13.92 12.23
C LYS A 403 18.99 -14.55 13.15
#